data_65528adb47f330bb933cf0cfe803fa24
#
_entry.id   65528adb47f330bb933cf0cfe803fa24
#
_cell.length_a   1.000
_cell.length_b   1.000
_cell.length_c   1.000
_cell.angle_alpha   90.00
_cell.angle_beta   90.00
_cell.angle_gamma   90.00
#
_symmetry.space_group_name_H-M   'P 1'
#
loop_
_entity.id
_entity.type
_entity.pdbx_description
1 polymer ?
#
loop_
_entity_poly.entity_id
_entity_poly.type
_entity_poly.pdbx_seq_one_letter_code
_entity_poly.pdbx_strand_id
1 'polypeptide(L)'
;MGDKRLLSAQQISEHKTPEDCWVVVDKHVWDVTDFFGRASWGICEDATKAYSEVHAPSVMKNNLDPKKYKGVLDESTIDAEWAKVPLEESPKVILENEKAPLHTLINSHDFEVMASKTANKKTWAFYSSAATDLITRNANKSCFDRIWFRPRVLRNVRSVDARTNILGGSYKLPLFVSPAAMAKLIHPDGERAIARACASKGIMQGISNNSSYTMEELRTAAPSADFFFQLYVNRDREKSADLLRQCSANPNIKAIFVTVDAAWPGKREADERVKADENLSVPMAPSKVHNDKKGGGLGRVMSGFIDPGLTWEDLKWVRQHTHKPVCLKGVMSADDALLAMKAGLDGILLSNHGGRNLDTSPPSIITLLEIHKRCPEVFDHMEVYVDSGIRRGTDILKAVCLGATAVGMGRSMLFATNYGQEGVEHLIDIMQDELETAMRNIGITSLAEASPDLVHTGDVDHLVPASRSHPYARAIAKGRRLGSSRL
;
A
#
# COMPACT_ATOMS: atom_id res chain seq x y z
N MET A 1 -31.68 -20.56 -6.10
CA MET A 1 -31.41 -19.66 -7.23
C MET A 1 -32.70 -18.87 -7.41
N GLY A 2 -32.80 -17.67 -6.78
CA GLY A 2 -33.98 -16.83 -6.88
C GLY A 2 -34.06 -16.23 -8.28
N ASP A 3 -35.27 -16.08 -8.79
CA ASP A 3 -35.61 -15.46 -10.07
C ASP A 3 -34.82 -14.17 -10.25
N LYS A 4 -34.01 -14.10 -11.29
CA LYS A 4 -33.29 -12.87 -11.67
C LYS A 4 -34.32 -11.88 -12.18
N ARG A 5 -34.77 -10.96 -11.34
CA ARG A 5 -35.66 -9.88 -11.72
C ARG A 5 -34.98 -9.03 -12.80
N LEU A 6 -35.49 -9.04 -14.01
CA LEU A 6 -35.07 -8.15 -15.09
C LEU A 6 -35.70 -6.76 -14.86
N LEU A 7 -34.89 -5.72 -15.02
CA LEU A 7 -35.28 -4.32 -14.88
C LEU A 7 -34.93 -3.58 -16.15
N SER A 8 -35.93 -2.84 -16.70
CA SER A 8 -35.69 -2.04 -17.90
C SER A 8 -34.83 -0.80 -17.58
N ALA A 9 -34.15 -0.28 -18.60
CA ALA A 9 -33.40 0.96 -18.54
C ALA A 9 -34.25 2.11 -17.98
N GLN A 10 -35.49 2.22 -18.42
CA GLN A 10 -36.44 3.23 -17.94
C GLN A 10 -36.77 3.09 -16.45
N GLN A 11 -37.03 1.86 -15.97
CA GLN A 11 -37.26 1.62 -14.54
C GLN A 11 -36.07 2.04 -13.67
N ILE A 12 -34.85 1.80 -14.14
CA ILE A 12 -33.63 2.20 -13.41
C ILE A 12 -33.49 3.72 -13.40
N SER A 13 -33.78 4.39 -14.53
CA SER A 13 -33.73 5.85 -14.65
C SER A 13 -34.71 6.60 -13.73
N GLU A 14 -35.74 5.94 -13.21
CA GLU A 14 -36.67 6.53 -12.24
C GLU A 14 -36.01 6.72 -10.86
N HIS A 15 -34.93 5.96 -10.55
CA HIS A 15 -34.21 5.98 -9.28
C HIS A 15 -32.90 6.77 -9.38
N LYS A 16 -32.99 8.07 -9.71
CA LYS A 16 -31.81 8.95 -9.94
C LYS A 16 -31.75 10.18 -9.04
N THR A 17 -32.39 10.11 -7.89
CA THR A 17 -32.32 11.18 -6.90
C THR A 17 -31.37 10.81 -5.75
N PRO A 18 -30.86 11.78 -4.96
CA PRO A 18 -30.00 11.47 -3.81
C PRO A 18 -30.65 10.58 -2.77
N GLU A 19 -31.98 10.70 -2.68
CA GLU A 19 -32.80 9.98 -1.71
C GLU A 19 -33.24 8.61 -2.26
N ASP A 20 -33.03 8.36 -3.56
CA ASP A 20 -33.37 7.11 -4.23
C ASP A 20 -32.49 6.95 -5.48
N CYS A 21 -31.34 6.29 -5.30
CA CYS A 21 -30.31 6.15 -6.33
C CYS A 21 -29.94 4.69 -6.59
N TRP A 22 -30.19 4.25 -7.83
CA TRP A 22 -29.75 2.93 -8.30
C TRP A 22 -28.68 3.10 -9.36
N VAL A 23 -27.73 2.18 -9.37
CA VAL A 23 -26.65 2.13 -10.37
C VAL A 23 -26.56 0.74 -10.98
N VAL A 24 -26.15 0.70 -12.25
CA VAL A 24 -25.78 -0.55 -12.91
C VAL A 24 -24.29 -0.74 -12.85
N VAL A 25 -23.85 -1.92 -12.42
CA VAL A 25 -22.46 -2.35 -12.46
C VAL A 25 -22.41 -3.79 -12.98
N ASP A 26 -21.76 -4.00 -14.12
CA ASP A 26 -21.66 -5.30 -14.78
C ASP A 26 -23.02 -5.99 -14.95
N LYS A 27 -23.98 -5.24 -15.52
CA LYS A 27 -25.38 -5.62 -15.74
C LYS A 27 -26.23 -5.79 -14.46
N HIS A 28 -25.63 -5.74 -13.27
CA HIS A 28 -26.32 -5.86 -12.00
C HIS A 28 -26.76 -4.51 -11.46
N VAL A 29 -28.02 -4.42 -11.00
CA VAL A 29 -28.62 -3.19 -10.48
C VAL A 29 -28.53 -3.17 -8.96
N TRP A 30 -28.00 -2.10 -8.41
CA TRP A 30 -27.75 -1.92 -6.98
C TRP A 30 -28.33 -0.60 -6.48
N ASP A 31 -29.01 -0.65 -5.36
CA ASP A 31 -29.43 0.53 -4.61
C ASP A 31 -28.26 1.04 -3.78
N VAL A 32 -27.81 2.23 -4.10
CA VAL A 32 -26.68 2.88 -3.47
C VAL A 32 -27.05 4.16 -2.73
N THR A 33 -28.34 4.35 -2.46
CA THR A 33 -28.90 5.54 -1.81
C THR A 33 -28.15 5.92 -0.52
N ASP A 34 -27.86 4.96 0.35
CA ASP A 34 -27.17 5.22 1.64
C ASP A 34 -25.67 5.51 1.49
N PHE A 35 -25.10 5.23 0.31
CA PHE A 35 -23.67 5.42 0.03
C PHE A 35 -23.35 6.78 -0.56
N PHE A 36 -24.36 7.45 -1.13
CA PHE A 36 -24.20 8.75 -1.77
C PHE A 36 -24.74 9.85 -0.85
N GLY A 37 -23.87 10.39 -0.01
CA GLY A 37 -24.16 11.65 0.65
C GLY A 37 -24.47 12.74 -0.42
N ARG A 38 -25.36 13.65 -0.13
CA ARG A 38 -26.06 14.69 -0.93
C ARG A 38 -25.31 15.44 -2.07
N ALA A 39 -24.24 14.93 -2.68
CA ALA A 39 -23.37 15.76 -3.50
C ALA A 39 -22.80 15.14 -4.79
N SER A 40 -23.50 14.25 -5.48
CA SER A 40 -23.00 13.84 -6.81
C SER A 40 -24.10 13.37 -7.73
N TRP A 41 -24.63 14.31 -8.48
CA TRP A 41 -25.67 14.17 -9.47
C TRP A 41 -25.09 13.75 -10.82
N GLY A 42 -25.64 12.73 -11.43
CA GLY A 42 -25.39 12.35 -12.82
C GLY A 42 -25.03 10.90 -13.08
N ILE A 43 -25.11 9.99 -12.09
CA ILE A 43 -24.70 8.60 -12.27
C ILE A 43 -25.70 7.62 -11.64
N CYS A 44 -26.98 7.80 -11.89
CA CYS A 44 -27.98 6.76 -11.67
C CYS A 44 -28.26 6.02 -12.99
N GLU A 45 -27.19 5.66 -13.71
CA GLU A 45 -27.19 5.00 -15.02
C GLU A 45 -26.17 3.86 -15.00
N ASP A 46 -25.57 3.52 -16.12
CA ASP A 46 -24.53 2.51 -16.18
C ASP A 46 -23.19 3.04 -15.64
N ALA A 47 -22.91 2.75 -14.39
CA ALA A 47 -21.63 3.05 -13.74
C ALA A 47 -20.55 1.99 -13.98
N THR A 48 -20.79 0.99 -14.81
CA THR A 48 -19.88 -0.16 -15.02
C THR A 48 -18.49 0.30 -15.36
N LYS A 49 -18.35 1.26 -16.27
CA LYS A 49 -17.04 1.74 -16.72
C LYS A 49 -16.31 2.45 -15.58
N ALA A 50 -16.91 3.48 -14.98
CA ALA A 50 -16.30 4.26 -13.89
C ALA A 50 -15.99 3.40 -12.67
N TYR A 51 -16.88 2.48 -12.34
CA TYR A 51 -16.67 1.53 -11.25
C TYR A 51 -15.56 0.52 -11.56
N SER A 52 -15.53 -0.02 -12.78
CA SER A 52 -14.57 -1.04 -13.20
C SER A 52 -13.15 -0.51 -13.34
N GLU A 53 -12.94 0.79 -13.48
CA GLU A 53 -11.61 1.40 -13.46
C GLU A 53 -10.90 1.26 -12.10
N VAL A 54 -11.66 1.13 -11.01
CA VAL A 54 -11.11 1.10 -9.64
C VAL A 54 -11.41 -0.22 -8.94
N HIS A 55 -12.57 -0.84 -9.23
CA HIS A 55 -13.07 -2.00 -8.50
C HIS A 55 -13.41 -3.16 -9.44
N ALA A 56 -13.24 -4.39 -8.95
CA ALA A 56 -13.92 -5.52 -9.56
C ALA A 56 -15.42 -5.49 -9.21
N PRO A 57 -16.32 -5.94 -10.12
CA PRO A 57 -17.77 -5.96 -9.85
C PRO A 57 -18.15 -6.74 -8.59
N SER A 58 -17.41 -7.76 -8.23
CA SER A 58 -17.59 -8.54 -7.00
C SER A 58 -17.44 -7.76 -5.69
N VAL A 59 -16.78 -6.60 -5.70
CA VAL A 59 -16.64 -5.75 -4.51
C VAL A 59 -17.99 -5.21 -4.05
N MET A 60 -18.89 -4.83 -4.98
CA MET A 60 -20.26 -4.46 -4.66
C MET A 60 -20.99 -5.60 -3.95
N LYS A 61 -20.97 -6.77 -4.56
CA LYS A 61 -21.65 -7.97 -4.04
C LYS A 61 -21.18 -8.37 -2.64
N ASN A 62 -19.90 -8.16 -2.32
CA ASN A 62 -19.30 -8.60 -1.06
C ASN A 62 -19.41 -7.54 0.06
N ASN A 63 -19.64 -6.26 -0.28
CA ASN A 63 -19.65 -5.17 0.69
C ASN A 63 -20.99 -4.47 0.85
N LEU A 64 -21.96 -4.71 -0.05
CA LEU A 64 -23.32 -4.20 0.11
C LEU A 64 -24.23 -5.24 0.78
N ASP A 65 -25.18 -4.76 1.59
CA ASP A 65 -26.25 -5.61 2.10
C ASP A 65 -26.96 -6.29 0.91
N PRO A 66 -27.18 -7.61 0.92
CA PRO A 66 -27.90 -8.32 -0.14
C PRO A 66 -29.27 -7.72 -0.49
N LYS A 67 -29.91 -7.01 0.45
CA LYS A 67 -31.18 -6.28 0.22
C LYS A 67 -31.04 -5.11 -0.75
N LYS A 68 -29.82 -4.61 -0.95
CA LYS A 68 -29.50 -3.54 -1.90
C LYS A 68 -29.43 -4.02 -3.35
N TYR A 69 -29.37 -5.32 -3.58
CA TYR A 69 -29.44 -5.90 -4.91
C TYR A 69 -30.88 -5.84 -5.44
N LYS A 70 -31.12 -5.18 -6.58
CA LYS A 70 -32.44 -4.96 -7.16
C LYS A 70 -32.75 -5.90 -8.32
N GLY A 71 -31.74 -6.36 -9.07
CA GLY A 71 -31.95 -7.23 -10.22
C GLY A 71 -30.86 -7.13 -11.27
N VAL A 72 -31.21 -7.44 -12.51
CA VAL A 72 -30.33 -7.40 -13.68
C VAL A 72 -30.94 -6.46 -14.72
N LEU A 73 -30.11 -5.61 -15.34
CA LEU A 73 -30.54 -4.75 -16.46
C LEU A 73 -30.96 -5.62 -17.65
N ASP A 74 -32.14 -5.33 -18.18
CA ASP A 74 -32.58 -5.84 -19.48
C ASP A 74 -31.96 -4.99 -20.61
N GLU A 75 -30.84 -5.50 -21.16
CA GLU A 75 -30.07 -4.81 -22.21
C GLU A 75 -30.93 -4.52 -23.49
N SER A 76 -32.02 -5.26 -23.72
CA SER A 76 -32.90 -5.03 -24.86
C SER A 76 -33.71 -3.73 -24.75
N THR A 77 -33.74 -3.14 -23.55
CA THR A 77 -34.48 -1.90 -23.26
C THR A 77 -33.60 -0.65 -23.30
N ILE A 78 -32.31 -0.79 -23.61
CA ILE A 78 -31.37 0.33 -23.73
C ILE A 78 -31.68 1.12 -25.00
N ASP A 79 -32.04 2.37 -24.86
CA ASP A 79 -32.24 3.29 -25.97
C ASP A 79 -31.05 4.22 -26.24
N ALA A 80 -31.15 5.06 -27.28
CA ALA A 80 -30.10 5.98 -27.67
C ALA A 80 -29.90 7.11 -26.64
N GLU A 81 -30.84 7.36 -25.74
CA GLU A 81 -30.72 8.35 -24.68
C GLU A 81 -29.99 7.79 -23.47
N TRP A 82 -30.29 6.54 -23.09
CA TRP A 82 -29.55 5.78 -22.09
C TRP A 82 -28.07 5.57 -22.49
N ALA A 83 -27.84 5.31 -23.78
CA ALA A 83 -26.49 5.10 -24.32
C ALA A 83 -25.64 6.39 -24.42
N LYS A 84 -26.26 7.56 -24.25
CA LYS A 84 -25.56 8.86 -24.23
C LYS A 84 -24.98 9.16 -22.84
N VAL A 85 -24.15 8.28 -22.30
CA VAL A 85 -23.19 8.65 -21.26
C VAL A 85 -22.29 9.74 -21.87
N PRO A 86 -22.09 10.91 -21.22
CA PRO A 86 -21.15 11.89 -21.71
C PRO A 86 -19.79 11.21 -21.88
N LEU A 87 -19.35 11.04 -23.10
CA LEU A 87 -18.00 10.63 -23.44
C LEU A 87 -17.10 11.85 -23.13
N GLU A 88 -16.83 12.11 -21.85
CA GLU A 88 -15.59 12.75 -21.55
C GLU A 88 -14.48 11.82 -22.04
N GLU A 89 -13.51 12.38 -22.74
CA GLU A 89 -12.44 11.68 -23.43
C GLU A 89 -11.96 10.50 -22.58
N SER A 90 -12.21 9.30 -23.07
CA SER A 90 -11.70 8.07 -22.48
C SER A 90 -10.24 8.29 -22.08
N PRO A 91 -9.82 7.97 -20.85
CA PRO A 91 -8.38 7.96 -20.58
C PRO A 91 -7.78 7.19 -21.73
N LYS A 92 -6.85 7.83 -22.46
CA LYS A 92 -6.19 7.20 -23.61
C LYS A 92 -5.82 5.80 -23.17
N VAL A 93 -6.45 4.78 -23.72
CA VAL A 93 -5.96 3.42 -23.62
C VAL A 93 -4.54 3.53 -24.14
N ILE A 94 -3.57 3.40 -23.23
CA ILE A 94 -2.17 3.46 -23.61
C ILE A 94 -2.00 2.31 -24.56
N LEU A 95 -1.81 2.64 -25.83
CA LEU A 95 -1.56 1.62 -26.83
C LEU A 95 -0.25 0.94 -26.43
N GLU A 96 -0.21 -0.39 -26.44
CA GLU A 96 1.01 -1.16 -26.12
C GLU A 96 2.24 -0.67 -26.91
N ASN A 97 2.01 -0.06 -28.08
CA ASN A 97 3.02 0.51 -28.97
C ASN A 97 3.73 1.80 -28.41
N GLU A 98 3.27 2.39 -27.31
CA GLU A 98 3.91 3.58 -26.71
C GLU A 98 4.86 3.20 -25.56
N LYS A 99 4.83 1.96 -25.08
CA LYS A 99 5.72 1.47 -24.02
C LYS A 99 7.01 0.94 -24.62
N ALA A 100 8.15 1.28 -24.00
CA ALA A 100 9.41 0.64 -24.37
C ALA A 100 9.32 -0.88 -24.14
N PRO A 101 10.01 -1.70 -24.96
CA PRO A 101 10.05 -3.15 -24.75
C PRO A 101 10.53 -3.49 -23.33
N LEU A 102 9.87 -4.43 -22.64
CA LEU A 102 10.11 -4.71 -21.24
C LEU A 102 11.57 -5.06 -20.92
N HIS A 103 12.24 -5.80 -21.81
CA HIS A 103 13.65 -6.19 -21.66
C HIS A 103 14.63 -5.01 -21.70
N THR A 104 14.21 -3.81 -22.12
CA THR A 104 15.02 -2.60 -22.11
C THR A 104 15.00 -1.86 -20.78
N LEU A 105 14.10 -2.25 -19.87
CA LEU A 105 14.00 -1.70 -18.53
C LEU A 105 14.92 -2.52 -17.62
N ILE A 106 16.04 -1.94 -17.21
CA ILE A 106 17.10 -2.65 -16.51
C ILE A 106 17.23 -2.29 -15.02
N ASN A 107 16.34 -1.44 -14.51
CA ASN A 107 16.33 -1.02 -13.11
C ASN A 107 14.95 -0.43 -12.71
N SER A 108 14.72 -0.27 -11.42
CA SER A 108 13.44 0.27 -10.90
C SER A 108 13.11 1.69 -11.36
N HIS A 109 14.14 2.50 -11.72
CA HIS A 109 13.94 3.86 -12.19
C HIS A 109 13.37 3.90 -13.62
N ASP A 110 13.76 2.94 -14.45
CA ASP A 110 13.23 2.84 -15.82
C ASP A 110 11.72 2.61 -15.81
N PHE A 111 11.22 1.76 -14.89
CA PHE A 111 9.77 1.57 -14.69
C PHE A 111 9.08 2.86 -14.21
N GLU A 112 9.71 3.64 -13.33
CA GLU A 112 9.18 4.94 -12.89
C GLU A 112 9.10 5.92 -14.06
N VAL A 113 10.16 6.02 -14.86
CA VAL A 113 10.20 6.87 -16.07
C VAL A 113 9.12 6.44 -17.06
N MET A 114 8.98 5.15 -17.30
CA MET A 114 7.96 4.63 -18.22
C MET A 114 6.55 4.90 -17.71
N ALA A 115 6.27 4.63 -16.43
CA ALA A 115 4.98 4.95 -15.83
C ALA A 115 4.66 6.45 -15.89
N SER A 116 5.65 7.32 -15.74
CA SER A 116 5.46 8.77 -15.84
C SER A 116 5.01 9.22 -17.24
N LYS A 117 5.37 8.48 -18.29
CA LYS A 117 5.03 8.77 -19.68
C LYS A 117 3.70 8.18 -20.10
N THR A 118 3.34 7.01 -19.56
CA THR A 118 2.26 6.18 -20.07
C THR A 118 1.03 6.08 -19.16
N ALA A 119 1.17 6.33 -17.84
CA ALA A 119 0.03 6.43 -16.95
C ALA A 119 -0.77 7.73 -17.18
N ASN A 120 -2.10 7.69 -16.96
CA ASN A 120 -2.88 8.92 -17.01
C ASN A 120 -2.39 9.93 -15.93
N LYS A 121 -2.62 11.23 -16.19
CA LYS A 121 -2.10 12.32 -15.32
C LYS A 121 -2.52 12.17 -13.85
N LYS A 122 -3.77 11.74 -13.59
CA LYS A 122 -4.27 11.59 -12.22
C LYS A 122 -3.63 10.38 -11.52
N THR A 123 -3.53 9.25 -12.18
CA THR A 123 -2.84 8.06 -11.67
C THR A 123 -1.39 8.36 -11.35
N TRP A 124 -0.68 9.01 -12.28
CA TRP A 124 0.69 9.41 -12.05
C TRP A 124 0.83 10.36 -10.85
N ALA A 125 0.01 11.42 -10.81
CA ALA A 125 0.01 12.39 -9.70
C ALA A 125 -0.27 11.71 -8.36
N PHE A 126 -1.21 10.78 -8.32
CA PHE A 126 -1.56 10.05 -7.11
C PHE A 126 -0.41 9.15 -6.62
N TYR A 127 0.20 8.34 -7.50
CA TYR A 127 1.24 7.39 -7.08
C TYR A 127 2.60 8.05 -6.86
N SER A 128 3.01 8.97 -7.74
CA SER A 128 4.32 9.62 -7.65
C SER A 128 4.42 10.63 -6.50
N SER A 129 3.26 11.14 -6.01
CA SER A 129 3.22 12.18 -4.98
C SER A 129 3.72 11.71 -3.62
N ALA A 130 4.17 12.69 -2.83
CA ALA A 130 4.42 12.58 -1.42
C ALA A 130 3.97 13.88 -0.71
N ALA A 131 4.15 13.96 0.61
CA ALA A 131 3.70 15.11 1.38
C ALA A 131 4.55 16.36 1.10
N THR A 132 3.90 17.49 1.07
CA THR A 132 4.43 18.86 0.97
C THR A 132 5.65 19.03 0.06
N ASP A 133 6.85 19.21 0.61
CA ASP A 133 8.08 19.57 -0.10
C ASP A 133 8.92 18.35 -0.55
N LEU A 134 8.41 17.12 -0.34
CA LEU A 134 9.02 15.86 -0.73
C LEU A 134 10.37 15.56 -0.03
N ILE A 135 10.67 16.22 1.09
CA ILE A 135 11.94 16.08 1.81
C ILE A 135 12.13 14.63 2.27
N THR A 136 11.15 14.06 2.97
CA THR A 136 11.19 12.66 3.42
C THR A 136 11.28 11.70 2.25
N ARG A 137 10.49 11.93 1.17
CA ARG A 137 10.55 11.09 -0.04
C ARG A 137 11.97 11.02 -0.60
N ASN A 138 12.63 12.17 -0.74
CA ASN A 138 13.97 12.25 -1.29
C ASN A 138 15.03 11.71 -0.32
N ALA A 139 14.89 12.00 0.97
CA ALA A 139 15.77 11.49 2.02
C ALA A 139 15.71 9.96 2.15
N ASN A 140 14.54 9.34 1.97
CA ASN A 140 14.40 7.88 1.97
C ASN A 140 15.39 7.21 1.01
N LYS A 141 15.54 7.74 -0.20
CA LYS A 141 16.49 7.20 -1.18
C LYS A 141 17.92 7.62 -0.84
N SER A 142 18.17 8.91 -0.61
CA SER A 142 19.52 9.43 -0.45
C SER A 142 20.25 8.88 0.79
N CYS A 143 19.52 8.44 1.82
CA CYS A 143 20.16 7.80 2.98
C CYS A 143 20.70 6.41 2.64
N PHE A 144 20.01 5.62 1.79
CA PHE A 144 20.58 4.36 1.30
C PHE A 144 21.83 4.60 0.43
N ASP A 145 21.84 5.64 -0.38
CA ASP A 145 23.01 5.99 -1.23
C ASP A 145 24.27 6.34 -0.40
N ARG A 146 24.08 6.76 0.86
CA ARG A 146 25.14 7.17 1.80
C ARG A 146 25.61 6.07 2.76
N ILE A 147 25.05 4.86 2.65
CA ILE A 147 25.50 3.67 3.36
C ILE A 147 26.42 2.90 2.40
N TRP A 148 27.66 2.64 2.81
CA TRP A 148 28.68 2.02 1.97
C TRP A 148 28.87 0.57 2.37
N PHE A 149 29.16 -0.32 1.39
CA PHE A 149 29.61 -1.68 1.69
C PHE A 149 31.08 -1.70 2.11
N ARG A 150 31.43 -2.74 2.87
CA ARG A 150 32.80 -3.10 3.26
C ARG A 150 33.13 -4.48 2.68
N PRO A 151 33.54 -4.56 1.39
CA PRO A 151 33.78 -5.84 0.72
C PRO A 151 34.88 -6.67 1.40
N ARG A 152 34.66 -7.98 1.43
CA ARG A 152 35.66 -8.98 1.81
C ARG A 152 36.12 -9.73 0.57
N VAL A 153 37.41 -9.78 0.32
CA VAL A 153 38.00 -10.40 -0.87
C VAL A 153 38.46 -11.85 -0.63
N LEU A 154 38.73 -12.58 -1.71
CA LEU A 154 39.20 -13.96 -1.69
C LEU A 154 38.28 -14.95 -0.98
N ARG A 155 36.95 -14.70 -1.07
CA ARG A 155 35.93 -15.61 -0.57
C ARG A 155 35.36 -16.44 -1.73
N ASN A 156 35.07 -17.71 -1.46
CA ASN A 156 34.41 -18.55 -2.46
C ASN A 156 32.91 -18.21 -2.55
N VAL A 157 32.52 -17.41 -3.51
CA VAL A 157 31.16 -16.95 -3.76
C VAL A 157 30.55 -17.54 -5.02
N ARG A 158 31.00 -18.73 -5.41
CA ARG A 158 30.53 -19.43 -6.61
C ARG A 158 28.99 -19.64 -6.60
N SER A 159 28.44 -19.95 -5.43
CA SER A 159 27.00 -20.11 -5.22
C SER A 159 26.57 -19.20 -4.08
N VAL A 160 25.43 -18.52 -4.24
CA VAL A 160 24.80 -17.70 -3.21
C VAL A 160 23.35 -18.13 -3.03
N ASP A 161 22.85 -17.95 -1.80
CA ASP A 161 21.47 -18.24 -1.40
C ASP A 161 20.87 -16.99 -0.76
N ALA A 162 19.93 -16.37 -1.46
CA ALA A 162 19.21 -15.17 -1.03
C ALA A 162 17.88 -15.48 -0.30
N ARG A 163 17.60 -16.75 0.01
CA ARG A 163 16.37 -17.14 0.71
C ARG A 163 16.33 -16.59 2.13
N THR A 164 15.12 -16.29 2.58
CA THR A 164 14.85 -15.80 3.94
C THR A 164 13.58 -16.43 4.50
N ASN A 165 13.40 -16.33 5.80
CA ASN A 165 12.15 -16.67 6.47
C ASN A 165 11.42 -15.37 6.87
N ILE A 166 10.11 -15.32 6.65
CA ILE A 166 9.23 -14.20 7.02
C ILE A 166 7.99 -14.82 7.67
N LEU A 167 7.70 -14.49 8.92
CA LEU A 167 6.52 -14.97 9.66
C LEU A 167 6.36 -16.50 9.59
N GLY A 168 7.47 -17.21 9.69
CA GLY A 168 7.53 -18.67 9.63
C GLY A 168 7.44 -19.29 8.25
N GLY A 169 7.21 -18.51 7.19
CA GLY A 169 7.26 -18.94 5.78
C GLY A 169 8.64 -18.76 5.16
N SER A 170 9.02 -19.64 4.24
CA SER A 170 10.29 -19.56 3.49
C SER A 170 10.07 -18.90 2.12
N TYR A 171 10.85 -17.86 1.80
CA TYR A 171 10.74 -17.06 0.58
C TYR A 171 12.08 -16.98 -0.14
N LYS A 172 12.04 -16.83 -1.47
CA LYS A 172 13.25 -16.81 -2.31
C LYS A 172 14.11 -15.57 -2.08
N LEU A 173 13.51 -14.45 -1.63
CA LEU A 173 14.19 -13.18 -1.42
C LEU A 173 13.70 -12.51 -0.13
N PRO A 174 14.51 -11.71 0.55
CA PRO A 174 14.10 -10.86 1.66
C PRO A 174 13.36 -9.62 1.12
N LEU A 175 12.38 -9.84 0.26
CA LEU A 175 11.62 -8.82 -0.46
C LEU A 175 10.14 -9.18 -0.44
N PHE A 176 9.30 -8.18 -0.18
CA PHE A 176 7.85 -8.29 -0.37
C PHE A 176 7.30 -7.07 -1.10
N VAL A 177 6.13 -7.21 -1.72
CA VAL A 177 5.43 -6.06 -2.27
C VAL A 177 4.67 -5.36 -1.15
N SER A 178 5.05 -4.10 -0.85
CA SER A 178 4.36 -3.28 0.14
C SER A 178 2.91 -3.03 -0.28
N PRO A 179 1.97 -2.97 0.68
CA PRO A 179 0.56 -2.74 0.37
C PRO A 179 0.38 -1.40 -0.34
N ALA A 180 -0.26 -1.45 -1.49
CA ALA A 180 -0.57 -0.29 -2.30
C ALA A 180 -2.03 -0.35 -2.76
N ALA A 181 -2.69 0.80 -2.75
CA ALA A 181 -4.11 0.90 -3.04
C ALA A 181 -4.40 1.04 -4.54
N MET A 182 -5.54 0.52 -4.96
CA MET A 182 -6.16 0.80 -6.26
C MET A 182 -5.27 0.53 -7.48
N ALA A 183 -4.52 -0.60 -7.48
CA ALA A 183 -3.58 -0.91 -8.56
C ALA A 183 -4.26 -1.04 -9.95
N LYS A 184 -5.58 -1.16 -10.03
CA LYS A 184 -6.33 -1.05 -11.29
C LYS A 184 -6.19 0.31 -11.98
N LEU A 185 -5.82 1.36 -11.27
CA LEU A 185 -5.55 2.66 -11.89
C LEU A 185 -4.35 2.64 -12.85
N ILE A 186 -3.42 1.71 -12.68
CA ILE A 186 -2.22 1.60 -13.54
C ILE A 186 -2.35 0.46 -14.57
N HIS A 187 -3.06 -0.62 -14.24
CA HIS A 187 -3.27 -1.76 -15.12
C HIS A 187 -4.59 -2.47 -14.79
N PRO A 188 -5.38 -2.92 -15.78
CA PRO A 188 -6.68 -3.58 -15.54
C PRO A 188 -6.62 -4.75 -14.56
N ASP A 189 -5.54 -5.55 -14.57
CA ASP A 189 -5.34 -6.66 -13.64
C ASP A 189 -4.89 -6.23 -12.25
N GLY A 190 -4.36 -5.01 -12.09
CA GLY A 190 -4.01 -4.43 -10.79
C GLY A 190 -3.32 -5.40 -9.84
N GLU A 191 -3.87 -5.53 -8.63
CA GLU A 191 -3.29 -6.39 -7.59
C GLU A 191 -3.31 -7.89 -7.94
N ARG A 192 -4.15 -8.35 -8.89
CA ARG A 192 -4.12 -9.75 -9.38
C ARG A 192 -2.85 -10.05 -10.18
N ALA A 193 -2.38 -9.09 -10.99
CA ALA A 193 -1.11 -9.21 -11.70
C ALA A 193 0.05 -9.31 -10.71
N ILE A 194 0.04 -8.48 -9.66
CA ILE A 194 1.04 -8.52 -8.58
C ILE A 194 0.99 -9.87 -7.85
N ALA A 195 -0.20 -10.38 -7.53
CA ALA A 195 -0.37 -11.66 -6.83
C ALA A 195 0.23 -12.83 -7.62
N ARG A 196 -0.07 -12.90 -8.92
CA ARG A 196 0.49 -13.95 -9.80
C ARG A 196 2.01 -13.84 -9.90
N ALA A 197 2.54 -12.63 -10.04
CA ALA A 197 3.99 -12.40 -10.07
C ALA A 197 4.67 -12.80 -8.75
N CYS A 198 4.09 -12.44 -7.60
CA CYS A 198 4.62 -12.84 -6.31
C CYS A 198 4.62 -14.36 -6.12
N ALA A 199 3.53 -15.03 -6.51
CA ALA A 199 3.45 -16.50 -6.49
C ALA A 199 4.53 -17.15 -7.35
N SER A 200 4.70 -16.67 -8.57
CA SER A 200 5.69 -17.19 -9.54
C SER A 200 7.13 -16.97 -9.05
N LYS A 201 7.40 -15.82 -8.43
CA LYS A 201 8.74 -15.44 -7.94
C LYS A 201 9.02 -15.89 -6.49
N GLY A 202 8.03 -16.45 -5.79
CA GLY A 202 8.20 -16.94 -4.42
C GLY A 202 8.50 -15.85 -3.39
N ILE A 203 7.83 -14.70 -3.51
CA ILE A 203 7.82 -13.61 -2.54
C ILE A 203 6.40 -13.31 -2.06
N MET A 204 6.27 -12.54 -0.98
CA MET A 204 4.98 -12.20 -0.38
C MET A 204 4.42 -10.89 -0.94
N GLN A 205 3.08 -10.80 -1.04
CA GLN A 205 2.40 -9.53 -1.34
C GLN A 205 1.65 -9.00 -0.12
N GLY A 206 1.79 -7.70 0.16
CA GLY A 206 0.91 -6.97 1.07
C GLY A 206 -0.37 -6.53 0.37
N ILE A 207 -1.52 -7.04 0.83
CA ILE A 207 -2.83 -6.59 0.35
C ILE A 207 -3.21 -5.31 1.09
N SER A 208 -3.51 -4.25 0.35
CA SER A 208 -4.02 -3.01 0.93
C SER A 208 -5.48 -3.14 1.34
N ASN A 209 -5.87 -2.51 2.43
CA ASN A 209 -7.28 -2.32 2.83
C ASN A 209 -8.11 -1.63 1.71
N ASN A 210 -7.45 -0.81 0.89
CA ASN A 210 -8.03 -0.14 -0.28
C ASN A 210 -7.61 -0.81 -1.60
N SER A 211 -7.45 -2.14 -1.61
CA SER A 211 -7.19 -2.91 -2.84
C SER A 211 -8.37 -2.84 -3.80
N SER A 212 -8.13 -2.79 -5.10
CA SER A 212 -9.18 -2.85 -6.14
C SER A 212 -9.88 -4.20 -6.20
N TYR A 213 -9.25 -5.24 -5.67
CA TYR A 213 -9.75 -6.61 -5.65
C TYR A 213 -9.88 -7.11 -4.22
N THR A 214 -10.87 -7.96 -3.97
CA THR A 214 -11.05 -8.64 -2.69
C THR A 214 -9.96 -9.67 -2.43
N MET A 215 -9.75 -10.03 -1.16
CA MET A 215 -8.81 -11.10 -0.79
C MET A 215 -9.11 -12.43 -1.50
N GLU A 216 -10.40 -12.74 -1.71
CA GLU A 216 -10.83 -13.98 -2.38
C GLU A 216 -10.51 -13.95 -3.87
N GLU A 217 -10.67 -12.81 -4.54
CA GLU A 217 -10.29 -12.66 -5.95
C GLU A 217 -8.78 -12.77 -6.15
N LEU A 218 -8.00 -12.25 -5.20
CA LEU A 218 -6.54 -12.38 -5.22
C LEU A 218 -6.12 -13.83 -4.98
N ARG A 219 -6.74 -14.51 -4.01
CA ARG A 219 -6.53 -15.94 -3.76
C ARG A 219 -6.88 -16.79 -4.99
N THR A 220 -7.99 -16.49 -5.63
CA THR A 220 -8.41 -17.21 -6.84
C THR A 220 -7.45 -16.96 -8.00
N ALA A 221 -6.95 -15.73 -8.16
CA ALA A 221 -5.99 -15.39 -9.22
C ALA A 221 -4.60 -16.01 -9.00
N ALA A 222 -4.21 -16.24 -7.75
CA ALA A 222 -2.91 -16.77 -7.35
C ALA A 222 -3.03 -17.69 -6.12
N PRO A 223 -3.52 -18.94 -6.28
CA PRO A 223 -3.82 -19.83 -5.15
C PRO A 223 -2.60 -20.20 -4.30
N SER A 224 -1.40 -20.16 -4.87
CA SER A 224 -0.14 -20.46 -4.19
C SER A 224 0.54 -19.22 -3.61
N ALA A 225 -0.03 -18.01 -3.77
CA ALA A 225 0.54 -16.80 -3.22
C ALA A 225 0.33 -16.72 -1.72
N ASP A 226 1.34 -16.23 -1.01
CA ASP A 226 1.22 -15.84 0.40
C ASP A 226 1.03 -14.32 0.50
N PHE A 227 0.13 -13.92 1.39
CA PHE A 227 -0.21 -12.52 1.60
C PHE A 227 -0.06 -12.14 3.07
N PHE A 228 0.22 -10.86 3.33
CA PHE A 228 -0.19 -10.22 4.56
C PHE A 228 -1.27 -9.16 4.26
N PHE A 229 -2.16 -8.94 5.19
CA PHE A 229 -3.22 -7.95 5.03
C PHE A 229 -2.88 -6.66 5.78
N GLN A 230 -2.86 -5.53 5.08
CA GLN A 230 -2.68 -4.23 5.67
C GLN A 230 -4.03 -3.67 6.08
N LEU A 231 -4.21 -3.42 7.37
CA LEU A 231 -5.41 -2.90 7.98
C LEU A 231 -5.26 -1.44 8.37
N TYR A 232 -6.18 -0.59 7.88
CA TYR A 232 -6.54 0.64 8.56
C TYR A 232 -7.73 0.35 9.47
N VAL A 233 -7.60 0.61 10.77
CA VAL A 233 -8.73 0.42 11.68
C VAL A 233 -9.80 1.47 11.37
N ASN A 234 -11.02 1.02 11.11
CA ASN A 234 -12.15 1.86 10.75
C ASN A 234 -12.74 2.49 12.02
N ARG A 235 -13.29 3.70 11.91
CA ARG A 235 -14.12 4.34 12.97
C ARG A 235 -15.29 3.45 13.38
N ASP A 236 -15.89 2.76 12.42
CA ASP A 236 -16.81 1.66 12.64
C ASP A 236 -15.98 0.38 12.92
N ARG A 237 -15.78 0.08 14.19
CA ARG A 237 -14.94 -1.02 14.66
C ARG A 237 -15.41 -2.37 14.16
N GLU A 238 -16.73 -2.57 13.99
CA GLU A 238 -17.27 -3.85 13.54
C GLU A 238 -16.83 -4.20 12.12
N LYS A 239 -16.73 -3.20 11.22
CA LYS A 239 -16.17 -3.43 9.88
C LYS A 239 -14.74 -3.93 9.91
N SER A 240 -13.93 -3.44 10.84
CA SER A 240 -12.56 -3.95 11.01
C SER A 240 -12.52 -5.32 11.65
N ALA A 241 -13.43 -5.61 12.60
CA ALA A 241 -13.58 -6.93 13.20
C ALA A 241 -13.96 -7.97 12.14
N ASP A 242 -14.91 -7.65 11.25
CA ASP A 242 -15.30 -8.51 10.13
C ASP A 242 -14.13 -8.81 9.20
N LEU A 243 -13.35 -7.79 8.82
CA LEU A 243 -12.14 -7.98 8.00
C LEU A 243 -11.13 -8.88 8.70
N LEU A 244 -10.88 -8.70 9.99
CA LEU A 244 -9.97 -9.54 10.77
C LEU A 244 -10.44 -11.01 10.81
N ARG A 245 -11.75 -11.25 10.96
CA ARG A 245 -12.34 -12.59 10.88
C ARG A 245 -12.15 -13.22 9.49
N GLN A 246 -12.40 -12.46 8.43
CA GLN A 246 -12.16 -12.90 7.04
C GLN A 246 -10.67 -13.22 6.80
N CYS A 247 -9.76 -12.36 7.25
CA CYS A 247 -8.32 -12.63 7.18
C CYS A 247 -7.94 -13.91 7.93
N SER A 248 -8.52 -14.13 9.11
CA SER A 248 -8.27 -15.32 9.92
C SER A 248 -8.73 -16.61 9.22
N ALA A 249 -9.87 -16.57 8.54
CA ALA A 249 -10.39 -17.69 7.78
C ALA A 249 -9.62 -17.98 6.48
N ASN A 250 -8.85 -17.02 5.95
CA ASN A 250 -8.12 -17.17 4.70
C ASN A 250 -6.73 -17.79 4.93
N PRO A 251 -6.43 -19.00 4.41
CA PRO A 251 -5.15 -19.68 4.65
C PRO A 251 -3.95 -18.98 3.98
N ASN A 252 -4.19 -18.21 2.92
CA ASN A 252 -3.14 -17.47 2.22
C ASN A 252 -2.73 -16.19 2.96
N ILE A 253 -3.55 -15.68 3.89
CA ILE A 253 -3.16 -14.55 4.75
C ILE A 253 -2.28 -15.06 5.89
N LYS A 254 -1.02 -14.61 5.92
CA LYS A 254 -0.02 -15.05 6.92
C LYS A 254 0.05 -14.12 8.13
N ALA A 255 -0.27 -12.84 7.97
CA ALA A 255 -0.25 -11.86 9.04
C ALA A 255 -1.16 -10.66 8.77
N ILE A 256 -1.42 -9.89 9.83
CA ILE A 256 -2.11 -8.60 9.79
C ILE A 256 -1.10 -7.49 10.09
N PHE A 257 -1.00 -6.51 9.22
CA PHE A 257 -0.19 -5.31 9.42
C PHE A 257 -1.10 -4.12 9.72
N VAL A 258 -1.22 -3.76 10.99
CA VAL A 258 -2.01 -2.61 11.42
C VAL A 258 -1.24 -1.33 11.12
N THR A 259 -1.81 -0.47 10.29
CA THR A 259 -1.17 0.80 9.90
C THR A 259 -1.47 1.90 10.90
N VAL A 260 -0.41 2.49 11.45
CA VAL A 260 -0.46 3.48 12.54
C VAL A 260 0.11 4.86 12.16
N ASP A 261 0.66 5.01 10.95
CA ASP A 261 1.24 6.25 10.44
C ASP A 261 0.27 7.12 9.62
N ALA A 262 -1.02 6.78 9.60
CA ALA A 262 -2.01 7.40 8.75
C ALA A 262 -3.26 7.88 9.51
N ALA A 263 -3.09 8.33 10.75
CA ALA A 263 -4.20 8.90 11.55
C ALA A 263 -4.85 10.10 10.85
N TRP A 264 -4.08 10.84 10.05
CA TRP A 264 -4.55 11.93 9.20
C TRP A 264 -3.82 11.92 7.85
N PRO A 265 -4.51 12.21 6.71
CA PRO A 265 -3.87 12.21 5.39
C PRO A 265 -2.86 13.33 5.26
N GLY A 266 -1.67 13.01 4.74
CA GLY A 266 -0.68 14.01 4.35
C GLY A 266 -1.16 14.84 3.15
N LYS A 267 -0.77 16.11 3.09
CA LYS A 267 -1.05 17.00 1.95
C LYS A 267 -0.19 16.59 0.76
N ARG A 268 -0.78 15.95 -0.23
CA ARG A 268 -0.10 15.50 -1.46
C ARG A 268 -0.40 16.47 -2.59
N GLU A 269 0.38 17.55 -2.69
CA GLU A 269 0.08 18.66 -3.57
C GLU A 269 -0.03 18.27 -5.05
N ALA A 270 0.82 17.37 -5.52
CA ALA A 270 0.74 16.89 -6.90
C ALA A 270 -0.58 16.14 -7.18
N ASP A 271 -1.04 15.33 -6.23
CA ASP A 271 -2.34 14.64 -6.31
C ASP A 271 -3.51 15.64 -6.23
N GLU A 272 -3.40 16.64 -5.35
CA GLU A 272 -4.46 17.64 -5.15
C GLU A 272 -4.62 18.58 -6.37
N ARG A 273 -3.51 18.95 -7.02
CA ARG A 273 -3.54 19.85 -8.20
C ARG A 273 -4.20 19.24 -9.43
N VAL A 274 -4.22 17.92 -9.57
CA VAL A 274 -4.87 17.22 -10.67
C VAL A 274 -6.26 16.81 -10.24
N LYS A 275 -7.28 17.36 -10.92
CA LYS A 275 -8.68 16.97 -10.66
C LYS A 275 -8.85 15.47 -10.91
N ALA A 276 -9.60 14.83 -10.03
CA ALA A 276 -10.02 13.46 -10.20
C ALA A 276 -11.37 13.41 -10.94
N ASP A 277 -11.65 12.30 -11.59
CA ASP A 277 -13.00 11.97 -12.02
C ASP A 277 -13.86 11.82 -10.75
N GLU A 278 -14.90 12.65 -10.63
CA GLU A 278 -15.82 12.62 -9.47
C GLU A 278 -16.67 11.35 -9.44
N ASN A 279 -16.68 10.60 -10.54
CA ASN A 279 -17.31 9.29 -10.63
C ASN A 279 -16.46 8.18 -10.02
N LEU A 280 -15.17 8.45 -9.78
CA LEU A 280 -14.28 7.47 -9.21
C LEU A 280 -14.72 7.13 -7.78
N SER A 281 -15.07 5.87 -7.55
CA SER A 281 -15.30 5.36 -6.20
C SER A 281 -14.00 4.86 -5.59
N VAL A 282 -13.82 5.14 -4.30
CA VAL A 282 -12.66 4.66 -3.55
C VAL A 282 -13.11 3.50 -2.67
N PRO A 283 -12.40 2.35 -2.68
CA PRO A 283 -12.70 1.24 -1.78
C PRO A 283 -12.81 1.74 -0.33
N MET A 284 -13.76 1.20 0.42
CA MET A 284 -13.97 1.50 1.84
C MET A 284 -14.28 2.97 2.20
N ALA A 285 -14.22 3.91 1.25
CA ALA A 285 -14.58 5.30 1.55
C ALA A 285 -16.10 5.51 1.52
N PRO A 286 -16.66 6.24 2.49
CA PRO A 286 -18.09 6.52 2.56
C PRO A 286 -18.57 7.57 1.55
N SER A 287 -17.65 8.22 0.82
CA SER A 287 -17.95 9.31 -0.10
C SER A 287 -17.17 9.18 -1.40
N LYS A 288 -17.76 9.68 -2.48
CA LYS A 288 -17.06 9.84 -3.76
C LYS A 288 -15.92 10.84 -3.68
N VAL A 289 -15.03 10.77 -4.64
CA VAL A 289 -14.04 11.83 -4.87
C VAL A 289 -14.79 13.14 -5.17
N HIS A 290 -14.42 14.20 -4.49
CA HIS A 290 -14.97 15.53 -4.72
C HIS A 290 -13.84 16.53 -4.98
N ASN A 291 -13.96 17.24 -6.11
CA ASN A 291 -13.05 18.32 -6.47
C ASN A 291 -13.54 19.60 -5.79
N ASP A 292 -12.85 20.05 -4.76
CA ASP A 292 -13.13 21.28 -4.04
C ASP A 292 -12.09 22.38 -4.33
N LYS A 293 -12.14 23.48 -3.59
CA LYS A 293 -11.17 24.58 -3.69
C LYS A 293 -9.72 24.15 -3.38
N LYS A 294 -9.53 23.00 -2.72
CA LYS A 294 -8.22 22.42 -2.39
C LYS A 294 -7.74 21.43 -3.45
N GLY A 295 -8.57 21.08 -4.44
CA GLY A 295 -8.25 20.14 -5.50
C GLY A 295 -8.97 18.80 -5.40
N GLY A 296 -8.51 17.78 -6.15
CA GLY A 296 -9.13 16.47 -6.30
C GLY A 296 -8.40 15.31 -5.59
N GLY A 297 -7.82 15.54 -4.42
CA GLY A 297 -6.92 14.59 -3.75
C GLY A 297 -7.54 13.24 -3.40
N LEU A 298 -7.15 12.15 -4.11
CA LEU A 298 -7.58 10.78 -3.81
C LEU A 298 -7.14 10.34 -2.41
N GLY A 299 -5.95 10.77 -1.97
CA GLY A 299 -5.44 10.45 -0.64
C GLY A 299 -6.32 10.93 0.51
N ARG A 300 -7.01 12.08 0.36
CA ARG A 300 -7.92 12.61 1.37
C ARG A 300 -9.18 11.74 1.50
N VAL A 301 -9.74 11.34 0.38
CA VAL A 301 -10.96 10.52 0.35
C VAL A 301 -10.69 9.14 0.95
N MET A 302 -9.56 8.53 0.60
CA MET A 302 -9.17 7.21 1.09
C MET A 302 -8.95 7.15 2.61
N SER A 303 -8.66 8.27 3.25
CA SER A 303 -8.39 8.32 4.70
C SER A 303 -9.63 8.60 5.54
N GLY A 304 -10.77 8.92 4.92
CA GLY A 304 -11.97 9.40 5.61
C GLY A 304 -12.60 8.43 6.62
N PHE A 305 -12.40 7.13 6.44
CA PHE A 305 -12.93 6.10 7.33
C PHE A 305 -11.96 5.70 8.46
N ILE A 306 -10.68 6.09 8.36
CA ILE A 306 -9.65 5.68 9.34
C ILE A 306 -9.95 6.30 10.70
N ASP A 307 -9.81 5.51 11.75
CA ASP A 307 -9.98 5.98 13.13
C ASP A 307 -8.72 6.72 13.60
N PRO A 308 -8.79 8.04 13.80
CA PRO A 308 -7.67 8.81 14.33
C PRO A 308 -7.48 8.65 15.84
N GLY A 309 -8.41 7.98 16.52
CA GLY A 309 -8.37 7.73 17.97
C GLY A 309 -7.69 6.41 18.34
N LEU A 310 -7.10 5.68 17.39
CA LEU A 310 -6.41 4.42 17.66
C LEU A 310 -5.24 4.60 18.63
N THR A 311 -5.18 3.76 19.66
CA THR A 311 -4.15 3.76 20.71
C THR A 311 -3.49 2.39 20.87
N TRP A 312 -2.43 2.31 21.67
CA TRP A 312 -1.77 1.04 22.02
C TRP A 312 -2.70 0.03 22.69
N GLU A 313 -3.68 0.49 23.46
CA GLU A 313 -4.67 -0.39 24.13
C GLU A 313 -5.58 -1.09 23.12
N ASP A 314 -5.85 -0.48 21.98
CA ASP A 314 -6.69 -1.06 20.93
C ASP A 314 -6.07 -2.30 20.27
N LEU A 315 -4.76 -2.50 20.40
CA LEU A 315 -4.08 -3.69 19.87
C LEU A 315 -4.56 -4.97 20.54
N LYS A 316 -5.00 -4.90 21.79
CA LYS A 316 -5.64 -6.04 22.48
C LYS A 316 -6.93 -6.44 21.77
N TRP A 317 -7.72 -5.46 21.38
CA TRP A 317 -8.94 -5.68 20.59
C TRP A 317 -8.64 -6.29 19.23
N VAL A 318 -7.60 -5.84 18.51
CA VAL A 318 -7.18 -6.47 17.25
C VAL A 318 -6.88 -7.96 17.46
N ARG A 319 -6.10 -8.30 18.47
CA ARG A 319 -5.75 -9.70 18.78
C ARG A 319 -6.95 -10.57 19.17
N GLN A 320 -8.03 -10.00 19.71
CA GLN A 320 -9.26 -10.74 20.01
C GLN A 320 -10.01 -11.18 18.75
N HIS A 321 -9.77 -10.51 17.60
CA HIS A 321 -10.49 -10.77 16.35
C HIS A 321 -9.65 -11.52 15.31
N THR A 322 -8.40 -11.86 15.61
CA THR A 322 -7.54 -12.66 14.73
C THR A 322 -6.59 -13.55 15.51
N HIS A 323 -6.34 -14.74 14.97
CA HIS A 323 -5.29 -15.64 15.44
C HIS A 323 -4.00 -15.54 14.60
N LYS A 324 -4.02 -14.72 13.57
CA LYS A 324 -2.83 -14.49 12.73
C LYS A 324 -1.82 -13.62 13.46
N PRO A 325 -0.53 -13.74 13.14
CA PRO A 325 0.49 -12.79 13.59
C PRO A 325 0.07 -11.33 13.34
N VAL A 326 0.33 -10.46 14.31
CA VAL A 326 -0.01 -9.03 14.25
C VAL A 326 1.25 -8.19 14.28
N CYS A 327 1.49 -7.44 13.21
CA CYS A 327 2.58 -6.51 13.06
C CYS A 327 2.07 -5.05 13.00
N LEU A 328 2.90 -4.08 13.38
CA LEU A 328 2.61 -2.66 13.14
C LEU A 328 3.31 -2.17 11.89
N LYS A 329 2.59 -1.44 11.03
CA LYS A 329 3.18 -0.71 9.91
C LYS A 329 3.15 0.78 10.19
N GLY A 330 4.33 1.43 10.07
CA GLY A 330 4.44 2.87 10.27
C GLY A 330 5.19 3.26 11.55
N VAL A 331 5.94 2.35 12.13
CA VAL A 331 6.80 2.62 13.28
C VAL A 331 8.02 3.42 12.82
N MET A 332 8.27 4.58 13.45
CA MET A 332 9.32 5.52 13.04
C MET A 332 10.15 6.06 14.22
N SER A 333 10.14 5.34 15.35
CA SER A 333 11.00 5.63 16.51
C SER A 333 11.39 4.36 17.25
N ALA A 334 12.55 4.36 17.90
CA ALA A 334 12.95 3.27 18.77
C ALA A 334 12.03 3.14 20.01
N ASP A 335 11.43 4.23 20.47
CA ASP A 335 10.49 4.18 21.60
C ASP A 335 9.21 3.42 21.23
N ASP A 336 8.66 3.62 20.04
CA ASP A 336 7.50 2.88 19.56
C ASP A 336 7.85 1.41 19.23
N ALA A 337 9.05 1.14 18.71
CA ALA A 337 9.55 -0.22 18.53
C ALA A 337 9.60 -0.99 19.87
N LEU A 338 10.09 -0.35 20.91
CA LEU A 338 10.11 -0.92 22.26
C LEU A 338 8.69 -1.14 22.83
N LEU A 339 7.76 -0.23 22.57
CA LEU A 339 6.35 -0.39 22.96
C LEU A 339 5.71 -1.55 22.19
N ALA A 340 5.99 -1.71 20.90
CA ALA A 340 5.52 -2.82 20.08
C ALA A 340 6.02 -4.17 20.63
N MET A 341 7.30 -4.26 20.98
CA MET A 341 7.88 -5.45 21.61
C MET A 341 7.19 -5.75 22.95
N LYS A 342 7.02 -4.77 23.83
CA LYS A 342 6.32 -4.93 25.12
C LYS A 342 4.85 -5.32 24.97
N ALA A 343 4.21 -4.90 23.89
CA ALA A 343 2.83 -5.32 23.55
C ALA A 343 2.76 -6.76 23.00
N GLY A 344 3.91 -7.44 22.88
CA GLY A 344 4.00 -8.82 22.38
C GLY A 344 3.63 -8.94 20.91
N LEU A 345 3.93 -7.96 20.08
CA LEU A 345 3.68 -8.03 18.64
C LEU A 345 4.69 -8.94 17.94
N ASP A 346 4.28 -9.49 16.80
CA ASP A 346 5.10 -10.46 16.06
C ASP A 346 6.11 -9.77 15.16
N GLY A 347 5.90 -8.49 14.83
CA GLY A 347 6.84 -7.71 14.03
C GLY A 347 6.46 -6.23 13.89
N ILE A 348 7.39 -5.47 13.33
CA ILE A 348 7.19 -4.06 12.96
C ILE A 348 7.71 -3.80 11.54
N LEU A 349 7.00 -2.96 10.82
CA LEU A 349 7.44 -2.41 9.55
C LEU A 349 7.79 -0.93 9.75
N LEU A 350 9.10 -0.65 9.74
CA LEU A 350 9.64 0.70 9.75
C LEU A 350 9.29 1.38 8.42
N SER A 351 8.39 2.34 8.47
CA SER A 351 7.79 2.94 7.30
C SER A 351 7.34 4.36 7.59
N ASN A 352 7.72 5.32 6.76
CA ASN A 352 7.14 6.67 6.75
C ASN A 352 6.13 6.83 5.61
N HIS A 353 5.51 5.69 5.19
CA HIS A 353 4.55 5.64 4.08
C HIS A 353 5.12 6.16 2.75
N GLY A 354 6.44 6.02 2.55
CA GLY A 354 7.12 6.57 1.38
C GLY A 354 7.13 8.11 1.31
N GLY A 355 7.09 8.77 2.48
CA GLY A 355 7.02 10.22 2.60
C GLY A 355 5.63 10.80 2.28
N ARG A 356 4.56 10.01 2.36
CA ARG A 356 3.23 10.41 1.88
C ARG A 356 2.33 11.03 2.97
N ASN A 357 2.64 10.85 4.25
CA ASN A 357 1.80 11.33 5.35
C ASN A 357 2.42 12.53 6.07
N LEU A 358 3.61 12.39 6.64
CA LEU A 358 4.31 13.48 7.33
C LEU A 358 5.64 13.75 6.62
N ASP A 359 5.77 14.91 6.00
CA ASP A 359 7.06 15.35 5.47
C ASP A 359 8.01 15.73 6.61
N THR A 360 9.30 15.70 6.36
CA THR A 360 10.36 15.89 7.38
C THR A 360 10.37 14.82 8.48
N SER A 361 9.63 13.70 8.33
CA SER A 361 9.87 12.53 9.17
C SER A 361 11.16 11.81 8.73
N PRO A 362 11.87 11.12 9.65
CA PRO A 362 13.15 10.51 9.30
C PRO A 362 12.98 9.41 8.24
N PRO A 363 14.01 9.12 7.44
CA PRO A 363 14.07 7.92 6.62
C PRO A 363 13.98 6.64 7.46
N SER A 364 13.26 5.63 6.97
CA SER A 364 13.05 4.39 7.73
C SER A 364 14.34 3.64 8.04
N ILE A 365 15.36 3.74 7.17
CA ILE A 365 16.69 3.16 7.45
C ILE A 365 17.38 3.84 8.64
N ILE A 366 17.14 5.13 8.88
CA ILE A 366 17.66 5.84 10.06
C ILE A 366 16.98 5.36 11.35
N THR A 367 15.69 5.03 11.28
CA THR A 367 14.99 4.42 12.41
C THR A 367 15.53 3.02 12.72
N LEU A 368 15.92 2.24 11.69
CA LEU A 368 16.57 0.95 11.90
C LEU A 368 17.89 1.12 12.68
N LEU A 369 18.71 2.11 12.31
CA LEU A 369 19.93 2.44 13.04
C LEU A 369 19.66 2.96 14.46
N GLU A 370 18.56 3.69 14.67
CA GLU A 370 18.13 4.15 15.99
C GLU A 370 17.80 2.97 16.91
N ILE A 371 17.13 1.93 16.39
CA ILE A 371 16.82 0.70 17.15
C ILE A 371 18.11 0.03 17.59
N HIS A 372 19.10 -0.12 16.70
CA HIS A 372 20.41 -0.65 17.09
C HIS A 372 21.08 0.09 18.24
N LYS A 373 20.96 1.42 18.26
CA LYS A 373 21.59 2.24 19.31
C LYS A 373 20.82 2.24 20.63
N ARG A 374 19.49 2.08 20.61
CA ARG A 374 18.64 2.38 21.75
C ARG A 374 17.91 1.18 22.34
N CYS A 375 17.59 0.19 21.53
CA CYS A 375 16.86 -1.01 21.94
C CYS A 375 17.15 -2.21 21.04
N PRO A 376 18.41 -2.65 20.93
CA PRO A 376 18.79 -3.77 20.04
C PRO A 376 18.08 -5.07 20.39
N GLU A 377 17.57 -5.23 21.61
CA GLU A 377 16.77 -6.37 22.04
C GLU A 377 15.50 -6.57 21.21
N VAL A 378 15.04 -5.55 20.49
CA VAL A 378 13.89 -5.65 19.57
C VAL A 378 14.14 -6.71 18.49
N PHE A 379 15.37 -6.83 17.99
CA PHE A 379 15.73 -7.81 16.95
C PHE A 379 15.68 -9.26 17.44
N ASP A 380 15.79 -9.49 18.75
CA ASP A 380 15.73 -10.83 19.34
C ASP A 380 14.29 -11.30 19.61
N HIS A 381 13.32 -10.36 19.65
CA HIS A 381 11.96 -10.65 20.11
C HIS A 381 10.90 -10.58 19.02
N MET A 382 11.15 -9.87 17.91
CA MET A 382 10.20 -9.75 16.81
C MET A 382 10.88 -9.48 15.49
N GLU A 383 10.19 -9.76 14.39
CA GLU A 383 10.69 -9.46 13.06
C GLU A 383 10.64 -7.95 12.76
N VAL A 384 11.72 -7.42 12.19
CA VAL A 384 11.83 -6.01 11.81
C VAL A 384 11.90 -5.91 10.29
N TYR A 385 10.96 -5.20 9.71
CA TYR A 385 10.86 -4.94 8.29
C TYR A 385 11.12 -3.47 7.99
N VAL A 386 11.58 -3.19 6.77
CA VAL A 386 11.83 -1.81 6.31
C VAL A 386 11.20 -1.61 4.94
N ASP A 387 10.43 -0.55 4.76
CA ASP A 387 10.09 -0.05 3.44
C ASP A 387 10.45 1.43 3.29
N SER A 388 10.01 2.09 2.24
CA SER A 388 10.30 3.50 1.97
C SER A 388 11.75 3.75 1.52
N GLY A 389 11.95 3.79 0.22
CA GLY A 389 13.23 4.15 -0.39
C GLY A 389 14.00 3.01 -1.03
N ILE A 390 13.56 1.76 -0.91
CA ILE A 390 14.16 0.60 -1.58
C ILE A 390 13.97 0.72 -3.09
N ARG A 391 15.09 0.75 -3.83
CA ARG A 391 15.13 0.95 -5.29
C ARG A 391 16.07 -0.01 -6.00
N ARG A 392 17.00 -0.63 -5.29
CA ARG A 392 18.06 -1.50 -5.78
C ARG A 392 18.19 -2.76 -4.92
N GLY A 393 18.70 -3.83 -5.51
CA GLY A 393 19.10 -5.03 -4.74
C GLY A 393 20.15 -4.71 -3.68
N THR A 394 21.01 -3.73 -3.90
CA THR A 394 21.96 -3.23 -2.90
C THR A 394 21.29 -2.60 -1.68
N ASP A 395 20.13 -1.93 -1.85
CA ASP A 395 19.38 -1.35 -0.72
C ASP A 395 18.77 -2.47 0.14
N ILE A 396 18.31 -3.56 -0.50
CA ILE A 396 17.85 -4.76 0.19
C ILE A 396 18.96 -5.29 1.08
N LEU A 397 20.16 -5.50 0.52
CA LEU A 397 21.29 -6.06 1.26
C LEU A 397 21.75 -5.15 2.41
N LYS A 398 21.77 -3.82 2.22
CA LYS A 398 22.10 -2.86 3.28
C LYS A 398 21.11 -2.96 4.45
N ALA A 399 19.81 -3.02 4.18
CA ALA A 399 18.81 -3.16 5.21
C ALA A 399 18.94 -4.50 5.97
N VAL A 400 19.17 -5.61 5.26
CA VAL A 400 19.37 -6.93 5.87
C VAL A 400 20.65 -6.97 6.71
N CYS A 401 21.77 -6.40 6.23
CA CYS A 401 22.99 -6.26 7.03
C CYS A 401 22.76 -5.47 8.32
N LEU A 402 21.80 -4.55 8.30
CA LEU A 402 21.43 -3.73 9.46
C LEU A 402 20.26 -4.34 10.28
N GLY A 403 19.97 -5.63 10.11
CA GLY A 403 19.03 -6.38 10.95
C GLY A 403 17.60 -6.44 10.45
N ALA A 404 17.30 -5.93 9.26
CA ALA A 404 15.96 -6.13 8.69
C ALA A 404 15.76 -7.59 8.27
N THR A 405 14.65 -8.20 8.65
CA THR A 405 14.24 -9.55 8.22
C THR A 405 13.95 -9.56 6.70
N ALA A 406 13.27 -8.54 6.23
CA ALA A 406 12.97 -8.32 4.82
C ALA A 406 12.61 -6.85 4.57
N VAL A 407 12.55 -6.48 3.29
CA VAL A 407 12.20 -5.13 2.86
C VAL A 407 10.97 -5.10 1.96
N GLY A 408 10.26 -3.97 1.97
CA GLY A 408 9.08 -3.75 1.14
C GLY A 408 9.31 -2.75 0.01
N MET A 409 8.80 -3.06 -1.17
CA MET A 409 8.74 -2.14 -2.31
C MET A 409 7.30 -1.82 -2.67
N GLY A 410 6.92 -0.53 -2.61
CA GLY A 410 5.57 -0.06 -2.96
C GLY A 410 5.51 0.49 -4.38
N ARG A 411 5.84 1.79 -4.55
CA ARG A 411 5.70 2.52 -5.83
C ARG A 411 6.40 1.84 -7.01
N SER A 412 7.62 1.32 -6.82
CA SER A 412 8.34 0.66 -7.90
C SER A 412 7.58 -0.56 -8.44
N MET A 413 6.93 -1.34 -7.56
CA MET A 413 6.09 -2.46 -7.97
C MET A 413 4.82 -2.01 -8.69
N LEU A 414 4.18 -0.90 -8.24
CA LEU A 414 3.07 -0.30 -8.99
C LEU A 414 3.50 0.17 -10.38
N PHE A 415 4.66 0.81 -10.50
CA PHE A 415 5.17 1.25 -11.80
C PHE A 415 5.47 0.05 -12.72
N ALA A 416 5.99 -1.05 -12.15
CA ALA A 416 6.18 -2.29 -12.88
C ALA A 416 4.85 -2.93 -13.30
N THR A 417 3.81 -2.81 -12.48
CA THR A 417 2.45 -3.30 -12.82
C THR A 417 1.89 -2.64 -14.08
N ASN A 418 2.41 -1.49 -14.50
CA ASN A 418 2.10 -0.88 -15.81
C ASN A 418 2.32 -1.85 -17.00
N TYR A 419 3.19 -2.85 -16.83
CA TYR A 419 3.41 -3.96 -17.78
C TYR A 419 2.71 -5.25 -17.34
N GLY A 420 1.71 -5.17 -16.46
CA GLY A 420 1.01 -6.34 -15.94
C GLY A 420 1.90 -7.24 -15.07
N GLN A 421 1.60 -8.52 -15.08
CA GLN A 421 2.35 -9.55 -14.32
C GLN A 421 3.82 -9.62 -14.75
N GLU A 422 4.09 -9.63 -16.05
CA GLU A 422 5.45 -9.73 -16.61
C GLU A 422 6.34 -8.57 -16.13
N GLY A 423 5.79 -7.36 -16.03
CA GLY A 423 6.54 -6.22 -15.53
C GLY A 423 6.95 -6.36 -14.07
N VAL A 424 6.05 -6.88 -13.22
CA VAL A 424 6.36 -7.12 -11.81
C VAL A 424 7.38 -8.25 -11.66
N GLU A 425 7.24 -9.34 -12.41
CA GLU A 425 8.20 -10.45 -12.43
C GLU A 425 9.59 -9.97 -12.87
N HIS A 426 9.65 -9.19 -13.93
CA HIS A 426 10.91 -8.63 -14.45
C HIS A 426 11.60 -7.72 -13.43
N LEU A 427 10.85 -6.85 -12.73
CA LEU A 427 11.43 -6.04 -11.66
C LEU A 427 11.95 -6.90 -10.50
N ILE A 428 11.24 -7.96 -10.12
CA ILE A 428 11.71 -8.89 -9.07
C ILE A 428 13.00 -9.57 -9.51
N ASP A 429 13.10 -10.01 -10.76
CA ASP A 429 14.33 -10.63 -11.31
C ASP A 429 15.51 -9.65 -11.27
N ILE A 430 15.30 -8.39 -11.65
CA ILE A 430 16.33 -7.33 -11.53
C ILE A 430 16.79 -7.18 -10.07
N MET A 431 15.85 -7.12 -9.12
CA MET A 431 16.19 -6.99 -7.69
C MET A 431 16.96 -8.21 -7.18
N GLN A 432 16.60 -9.41 -7.64
CA GLN A 432 17.31 -10.63 -7.29
C GLN A 432 18.75 -10.63 -7.82
N ASP A 433 18.93 -10.31 -9.11
CA ASP A 433 20.24 -10.27 -9.75
C ASP A 433 21.16 -9.25 -9.07
N GLU A 434 20.66 -8.05 -8.82
CA GLU A 434 21.40 -7.00 -8.10
C GLU A 434 21.76 -7.42 -6.67
N LEU A 435 20.85 -8.07 -5.94
CA LEU A 435 21.08 -8.58 -4.59
C LEU A 435 22.16 -9.66 -4.58
N GLU A 436 22.00 -10.68 -5.42
CA GLU A 436 22.97 -11.79 -5.50
C GLU A 436 24.35 -11.32 -5.97
N THR A 437 24.39 -10.39 -6.90
CA THR A 437 25.64 -9.74 -7.35
C THR A 437 26.31 -8.98 -6.20
N ALA A 438 25.53 -8.22 -5.43
CA ALA A 438 26.04 -7.52 -4.27
C ALA A 438 26.56 -8.49 -3.20
N MET A 439 25.84 -9.58 -2.90
CA MET A 439 26.29 -10.63 -1.98
C MET A 439 27.65 -11.23 -2.39
N ARG A 440 27.80 -11.56 -3.68
CA ARG A 440 29.09 -12.06 -4.21
C ARG A 440 30.21 -11.04 -4.04
N ASN A 441 29.94 -9.78 -4.34
CA ASN A 441 30.96 -8.72 -4.31
C ASN A 441 31.36 -8.32 -2.88
N ILE A 442 30.48 -8.47 -1.89
CA ILE A 442 30.86 -8.25 -0.48
C ILE A 442 31.42 -9.51 0.20
N GLY A 443 31.42 -10.66 -0.49
CA GLY A 443 32.04 -11.89 -0.03
C GLY A 443 31.20 -12.73 0.94
N ILE A 444 29.85 -12.76 0.75
CA ILE A 444 28.95 -13.65 1.48
C ILE A 444 28.19 -14.57 0.54
N THR A 445 27.81 -15.74 1.03
CA THR A 445 27.10 -16.78 0.27
C THR A 445 25.67 -17.00 0.74
N SER A 446 25.32 -16.51 1.92
CA SER A 446 24.00 -16.60 2.53
C SER A 446 23.65 -15.30 3.26
N LEU A 447 22.37 -14.97 3.34
CA LEU A 447 21.89 -13.82 4.15
C LEU A 447 22.12 -14.04 5.65
N ALA A 448 22.31 -15.27 6.11
CA ALA A 448 22.71 -15.56 7.48
C ALA A 448 24.11 -14.99 7.85
N GLU A 449 24.94 -14.68 6.85
CA GLU A 449 26.24 -14.02 7.04
C GLU A 449 26.14 -12.49 7.03
N ALA A 450 24.97 -11.95 6.68
CA ALA A 450 24.75 -10.51 6.65
C ALA A 450 24.82 -9.94 8.07
N SER A 451 25.68 -8.93 8.25
CA SER A 451 25.89 -8.30 9.55
C SER A 451 26.26 -6.82 9.38
N PRO A 452 26.10 -5.99 10.42
CA PRO A 452 26.50 -4.58 10.37
C PRO A 452 27.96 -4.34 10.01
N ASP A 453 28.86 -5.32 10.26
CA ASP A 453 30.27 -5.24 9.88
C ASP A 453 30.52 -5.13 8.38
N LEU A 454 29.54 -5.51 7.56
CA LEU A 454 29.62 -5.47 6.10
C LEU A 454 29.24 -4.11 5.50
N VAL A 455 28.81 -3.18 6.35
CA VAL A 455 28.42 -1.84 5.92
C VAL A 455 29.12 -0.76 6.73
N HIS A 456 29.21 0.44 6.17
CA HIS A 456 29.70 1.64 6.82
C HIS A 456 28.63 2.72 6.78
N THR A 457 28.19 3.18 7.95
CA THR A 457 27.06 4.09 8.14
C THR A 457 27.47 5.52 8.55
N GLY A 458 28.79 5.82 8.58
CA GLY A 458 29.34 7.07 9.10
C GLY A 458 28.71 8.35 8.51
N ASP A 459 28.35 8.31 7.21
CA ASP A 459 27.72 9.44 6.53
C ASP A 459 26.28 9.71 6.98
N VAL A 460 25.64 8.78 7.70
CA VAL A 460 24.26 8.89 8.20
C VAL A 460 24.14 8.80 9.71
N ASP A 461 25.19 8.40 10.43
CA ASP A 461 25.16 8.18 11.89
C ASP A 461 24.81 9.44 12.69
N HIS A 462 25.15 10.62 12.18
CA HIS A 462 24.80 11.89 12.81
C HIS A 462 23.31 12.24 12.74
N LEU A 463 22.55 11.56 11.86
CA LEU A 463 21.10 11.67 11.76
C LEU A 463 20.37 10.79 12.77
N VAL A 464 21.09 9.85 13.42
CA VAL A 464 20.52 8.86 14.32
C VAL A 464 20.43 9.44 15.74
N PRO A 465 19.26 9.54 16.37
CA PRO A 465 19.13 9.99 17.74
C PRO A 465 19.95 9.12 18.70
N ALA A 466 20.84 9.76 19.47
CA ALA A 466 21.72 9.04 20.40
C ALA A 466 21.09 8.80 21.77
N SER A 467 19.99 9.48 22.12
CA SER A 467 19.39 9.47 23.44
C SER A 467 17.86 9.69 23.35
N ARG A 468 17.14 9.14 24.33
CA ARG A 468 15.71 9.45 24.55
C ARG A 468 15.49 10.89 24.97
N SER A 469 16.49 11.48 25.65
CA SER A 469 16.42 12.88 26.10
C SER A 469 16.90 13.78 24.98
N HIS A 470 16.00 14.54 24.39
CA HIS A 470 16.34 15.59 23.45
C HIS A 470 17.24 16.64 24.12
N PRO A 471 18.34 17.12 23.49
CA PRO A 471 19.25 18.11 24.12
C PRO A 471 18.53 19.39 24.56
N TYR A 472 17.43 19.75 23.89
CA TYR A 472 16.62 20.93 24.22
C TYR A 472 15.37 20.60 25.07
N ALA A 473 15.23 19.37 25.60
CA ALA A 473 14.03 18.97 26.36
C ALA A 473 13.80 19.83 27.60
N ARG A 474 14.86 20.39 28.19
CA ARG A 474 14.77 21.29 29.35
C ARG A 474 14.37 22.72 28.98
N ALA A 475 14.47 23.12 27.74
CA ALA A 475 14.09 24.43 27.22
C ALA A 475 12.60 24.52 26.90
N ILE A 476 11.72 24.15 27.84
CA ILE A 476 10.28 24.27 27.65
C ILE A 476 9.89 25.73 27.66
N ALA A 477 9.23 26.23 26.63
CA ALA A 477 8.74 27.59 26.53
C ALA A 477 7.89 27.96 27.78
N LYS A 478 8.14 29.12 28.37
CA LYS A 478 7.48 29.61 29.63
C LYS A 478 5.94 29.48 29.55
N GLY A 479 5.30 29.70 28.40
CA GLY A 479 3.86 29.61 28.21
C GLY A 479 3.27 28.20 28.38
N ARG A 480 4.06 27.12 28.22
CA ARG A 480 3.60 25.74 28.47
C ARG A 480 3.65 25.32 29.93
N ARG A 481 4.42 26.02 30.77
CA ARG A 481 4.47 25.77 32.23
C ARG A 481 3.24 26.25 32.97
N LEU A 482 2.48 27.18 32.38
CA LEU A 482 1.28 27.78 33.04
C LEU A 482 0.02 26.92 32.84
N GLY A 483 0.02 25.94 31.92
CA GLY A 483 -1.13 25.06 31.67
C GLY A 483 -1.19 23.81 32.55
N SER A 484 -0.10 23.39 33.18
CA SER A 484 -0.05 22.17 34.01
C SER A 484 -0.41 22.37 35.49
N SER A 485 -0.70 23.61 35.94
CA SER A 485 -1.06 23.90 37.33
C SER A 485 -2.57 24.09 37.55
N ARG A 486 -3.41 23.71 36.58
CA ARG A 486 -4.87 23.75 36.70
C ARG A 486 -5.51 22.48 36.11
N LEU A 487 -5.15 21.33 36.64
CA LEU A 487 -5.96 20.11 36.60
C LEU A 487 -5.95 19.50 37.98
#